data_472367afd2df676358b070742b1ee656
#
_entry.id   472367afd2df676358b070742b1ee656
#
_cell.length_a   1.000
_cell.length_b   1.000
_cell.length_c   1.000
_cell.angle_alpha   90.00
_cell.angle_beta   90.00
_cell.angle_gamma   90.00
#
_symmetry.space_group_name_H-M   'P 1'
#
loop_
_entity.id
_entity.type
_entity.pdbx_description
1 polymer ?
#
loop_
_entity_poly.entity_id
_entity_poly.type
_entity_poly.pdbx_seq_one_letter_code
_entity_poly.pdbx_strand_id
1 'polypeptide(L)'
;MALSNKEVSKYFKLLTGLLEVNGESDFRTKSYANAAFQVGRLSEQVMTVDEAVLEKLPGVGKGIAAKIIELRETGNIAQLDALLQQTPPGIVDMLHIKGLGGKKVRDIWTQLGIETVGELLYACYENRLSKLKGFGEKTQAAVIQSIEYYQNNIGKFHYATVAAYCDDLLEQLIQLSGNQRIQFVGDLRRTNNVIERMEMIAPITANILPHVQAIPEFIIESATDELIVGKTAHDLQFAIYLVEDADYTHQLFLKTGSVAHVDMLIAAGADVHAATEADIYTSAGLPYVSPEMRETFSEVDTKSFFIQSQEAMQSPATALITDADIRGVVHNHSTWSDGKNTIAEMAAACMEKGYQYLVMSDHSKSAFYAGGLTEAQIIAQHKEIDALNATFTDFHIFKSIECDILNDGSLDYADDILSSFDLVITSVHQNLKMDIEKATERLLKAIAHPSTRILGHMTGRLILSRPGYPVHHKKIIDACAEHKVVIEINANPYRLDIDYTWIPYAMEKGVFISINPDAHSVDGINDIHWGVVSARKGGLRKNLTLNAKGLLEFRDWLRR
;
A
#
# COMPACT_ATOMS: atom_id res chain seq x y z
N MET A 1 10.00 9.56 -38.97
CA MET A 1 9.25 10.82 -39.16
C MET A 1 9.90 11.90 -38.30
N ALA A 2 9.99 13.14 -38.78
CA ALA A 2 10.51 14.25 -37.98
C ALA A 2 9.55 14.56 -36.83
N LEU A 3 10.08 14.90 -35.64
CA LEU A 3 9.26 15.25 -34.46
C LEU A 3 8.41 16.49 -34.76
N SER A 4 7.17 16.47 -34.30
CA SER A 4 6.28 17.62 -34.35
C SER A 4 6.69 18.69 -33.32
N ASN A 5 6.26 19.94 -33.51
CA ASN A 5 6.49 21.01 -32.54
C ASN A 5 5.98 20.69 -31.13
N LYS A 6 4.88 19.92 -31.03
CA LYS A 6 4.36 19.45 -29.75
C LYS A 6 5.30 18.47 -29.05
N GLU A 7 5.96 17.59 -29.81
CA GLU A 7 6.96 16.65 -29.26
C GLU A 7 8.22 17.39 -28.84
N VAL A 8 8.73 18.30 -29.65
CA VAL A 8 9.87 19.16 -29.28
C VAL A 8 9.55 19.97 -28.01
N SER A 9 8.33 20.52 -27.90
CA SER A 9 7.86 21.21 -26.68
C SER A 9 7.91 20.31 -25.44
N LYS A 10 7.59 19.00 -25.57
CA LYS A 10 7.69 18.04 -24.45
C LYS A 10 9.13 17.85 -23.98
N TYR A 11 10.10 17.75 -24.89
CA TYR A 11 11.53 17.69 -24.54
C TYR A 11 11.96 18.91 -23.70
N PHE A 12 11.58 20.11 -24.12
CA PHE A 12 11.91 21.34 -23.37
C PHE A 12 11.16 21.45 -22.04
N LYS A 13 9.93 20.95 -21.93
CA LYS A 13 9.20 20.89 -20.67
C LYS A 13 9.89 19.98 -19.67
N LEU A 14 10.28 18.78 -20.11
CA LEU A 14 10.98 17.82 -19.27
C LEU A 14 12.35 18.37 -18.82
N LEU A 15 13.10 18.95 -19.76
CA LEU A 15 14.38 19.61 -19.46
C LEU A 15 14.21 20.73 -18.42
N THR A 16 13.18 21.57 -18.56
CA THR A 16 12.84 22.61 -17.59
C THR A 16 12.59 22.03 -16.20
N GLY A 17 11.74 20.99 -16.12
CA GLY A 17 11.41 20.32 -14.86
C GLY A 17 12.65 19.75 -14.17
N LEU A 18 13.50 19.04 -14.91
CA LEU A 18 14.73 18.45 -14.38
C LEU A 18 15.77 19.50 -13.94
N LEU A 19 15.89 20.60 -14.66
CA LEU A 19 16.76 21.72 -14.26
C LEU A 19 16.27 22.36 -12.95
N GLU A 20 14.96 22.53 -12.78
CA GLU A 20 14.37 23.02 -11.51
C GLU A 20 14.60 22.05 -10.36
N VAL A 21 14.41 20.74 -10.59
CA VAL A 21 14.66 19.69 -9.58
C VAL A 21 16.11 19.71 -9.13
N ASN A 22 17.06 19.86 -10.05
CA ASN A 22 18.49 19.88 -9.75
C ASN A 22 19.01 21.26 -9.30
N GLY A 23 18.14 22.26 -9.15
CA GLY A 23 18.47 23.54 -8.57
C GLY A 23 19.21 24.52 -9.48
N GLU A 24 19.06 24.36 -10.77
CA GLU A 24 19.60 25.31 -11.75
C GLU A 24 18.95 26.71 -11.60
N SER A 25 19.67 27.71 -12.10
CA SER A 25 19.26 29.11 -11.98
C SER A 25 17.92 29.39 -12.66
N ASP A 26 17.11 30.25 -12.04
CA ASP A 26 15.80 30.67 -12.55
C ASP A 26 15.86 31.27 -13.97
N PHE A 27 16.97 31.87 -14.38
CA PHE A 27 17.14 32.43 -15.71
C PHE A 27 17.19 31.34 -16.78
N ARG A 28 17.94 30.26 -16.55
CA ARG A 28 18.04 29.13 -17.46
C ARG A 28 16.72 28.37 -17.58
N THR A 29 16.10 28.07 -16.46
CA THR A 29 14.83 27.33 -16.42
C THR A 29 13.72 28.10 -17.11
N LYS A 30 13.62 29.42 -16.90
CA LYS A 30 12.65 30.29 -17.59
C LYS A 30 12.86 30.35 -19.10
N SER A 31 14.10 30.31 -19.57
CA SER A 31 14.41 30.29 -21.00
C SER A 31 13.87 29.04 -21.68
N TYR A 32 14.10 27.85 -21.08
CA TYR A 32 13.55 26.58 -21.60
C TYR A 32 12.03 26.49 -21.47
N ALA A 33 11.45 27.00 -20.36
CA ALA A 33 10.00 27.05 -20.19
C ALA A 33 9.33 27.91 -21.28
N ASN A 34 9.90 29.09 -21.58
CA ASN A 34 9.40 29.95 -22.64
C ASN A 34 9.55 29.27 -24.02
N ALA A 35 10.68 28.61 -24.28
CA ALA A 35 10.87 27.87 -25.51
C ALA A 35 9.83 26.76 -25.69
N ALA A 36 9.57 25.97 -24.64
CA ALA A 36 8.55 24.94 -24.65
C ALA A 36 7.15 25.50 -24.98
N PHE A 37 6.80 26.64 -24.40
CA PHE A 37 5.51 27.30 -24.63
C PHE A 37 5.38 27.83 -26.06
N GLN A 38 6.39 28.54 -26.55
CA GLN A 38 6.37 29.16 -27.88
C GLN A 38 6.44 28.11 -29.00
N VAL A 39 7.43 27.19 -28.91
CA VAL A 39 7.61 26.14 -29.92
C VAL A 39 6.36 25.29 -30.11
N GLY A 40 5.65 24.95 -29.02
CA GLY A 40 4.42 24.16 -29.12
C GLY A 40 3.26 24.87 -29.86
N ARG A 41 3.38 26.16 -30.15
CA ARG A 41 2.35 27.02 -30.79
C ARG A 41 2.74 27.54 -32.16
N LEU A 42 4.00 27.33 -32.58
CA LEU A 42 4.47 27.78 -33.90
C LEU A 42 3.74 27.02 -35.01
N SER A 43 3.41 27.73 -36.09
CA SER A 43 2.93 27.16 -37.35
C SER A 43 4.05 26.49 -38.12
N GLU A 44 5.26 27.11 -38.10
CA GLU A 44 6.46 26.60 -38.74
C GLU A 44 6.99 25.37 -37.97
N GLN A 45 7.30 24.30 -38.69
CA GLN A 45 7.82 23.08 -38.10
C GLN A 45 9.31 23.24 -37.74
N VAL A 46 9.62 23.44 -36.44
CA VAL A 46 11.00 23.74 -35.99
C VAL A 46 12.02 22.65 -36.37
N MET A 47 11.59 21.43 -36.63
CA MET A 47 12.46 20.33 -37.07
C MET A 47 12.85 20.37 -38.53
N THR A 48 12.23 21.24 -39.36
CA THR A 48 12.48 21.33 -40.83
C THR A 48 12.87 22.72 -41.28
N VAL A 49 12.73 23.74 -40.43
CA VAL A 49 13.10 25.13 -40.74
C VAL A 49 14.61 25.30 -40.83
N ASP A 50 15.10 26.10 -41.79
CA ASP A 50 16.50 26.43 -41.91
C ASP A 50 17.08 27.07 -40.65
N GLU A 51 18.32 26.74 -40.28
CA GLU A 51 18.97 27.22 -39.05
C GLU A 51 19.03 28.75 -38.97
N ALA A 52 19.24 29.44 -40.08
CA ALA A 52 19.25 30.91 -40.14
C ALA A 52 17.89 31.55 -39.83
N VAL A 53 16.80 30.81 -40.02
CA VAL A 53 15.42 31.22 -39.69
C VAL A 53 15.04 30.80 -38.29
N LEU A 54 15.55 29.66 -37.82
CA LEU A 54 15.23 29.06 -36.54
C LEU A 54 15.45 30.04 -35.35
N GLU A 55 16.63 30.73 -35.34
CA GLU A 55 16.96 31.70 -34.28
C GLU A 55 16.04 32.95 -34.25
N LYS A 56 15.30 33.20 -35.34
CA LYS A 56 14.35 34.33 -35.42
C LYS A 56 12.94 34.01 -34.99
N LEU A 57 12.67 32.72 -34.74
CA LEU A 57 11.33 32.29 -34.29
C LEU A 57 11.05 32.73 -32.83
N PRO A 58 9.80 33.06 -32.53
CA PRO A 58 9.42 33.43 -31.17
C PRO A 58 9.83 32.34 -30.14
N GLY A 59 10.54 32.74 -29.09
CA GLY A 59 11.01 31.85 -28.03
C GLY A 59 12.24 30.98 -28.38
N VAL A 60 12.77 31.09 -29.58
CA VAL A 60 13.94 30.34 -30.06
C VAL A 60 15.16 31.26 -30.17
N GLY A 61 15.82 31.49 -29.05
CA GLY A 61 17.14 32.15 -29.05
C GLY A 61 18.26 31.16 -29.40
N LYS A 62 19.47 31.69 -29.55
CA LYS A 62 20.66 30.94 -30.00
C LYS A 62 20.89 29.60 -29.28
N GLY A 63 20.73 29.58 -27.93
CA GLY A 63 20.90 28.37 -27.15
C GLY A 63 19.78 27.33 -27.36
N ILE A 64 18.56 27.78 -27.64
CA ILE A 64 17.41 26.90 -27.92
C ILE A 64 17.53 26.34 -29.34
N ALA A 65 17.93 27.18 -30.32
CA ALA A 65 18.19 26.75 -31.68
C ALA A 65 19.25 25.64 -31.72
N ALA A 66 20.36 25.80 -30.99
CA ALA A 66 21.38 24.77 -30.89
C ALA A 66 20.84 23.44 -30.34
N LYS A 67 19.91 23.47 -29.38
CA LYS A 67 19.27 22.26 -28.85
C LYS A 67 18.26 21.61 -29.81
N ILE A 68 17.60 22.40 -30.63
CA ILE A 68 16.74 21.89 -31.72
C ILE A 68 17.59 21.22 -32.80
N ILE A 69 18.74 21.83 -33.18
CA ILE A 69 19.67 21.24 -34.11
C ILE A 69 20.25 19.94 -33.58
N GLU A 70 20.73 19.93 -32.33
CA GLU A 70 21.18 18.73 -31.64
C GLU A 70 20.14 17.60 -31.70
N LEU A 71 18.87 17.94 -31.40
CA LEU A 71 17.74 16.98 -31.44
C LEU A 71 17.48 16.47 -32.89
N ARG A 72 17.66 17.31 -33.92
CA ARG A 72 17.55 16.91 -35.34
C ARG A 72 18.62 15.90 -35.73
N GLU A 73 19.86 16.16 -35.32
CA GLU A 73 21.03 15.40 -35.75
C GLU A 73 21.19 14.09 -35.00
N THR A 74 20.92 14.12 -33.70
CA THR A 74 21.20 12.98 -32.80
C THR A 74 19.93 12.25 -32.30
N GLY A 75 18.75 12.83 -32.52
CA GLY A 75 17.49 12.32 -31.98
C GLY A 75 17.33 12.59 -30.49
N ASN A 76 18.26 13.30 -29.84
CA ASN A 76 18.27 13.50 -28.38
C ASN A 76 18.92 14.84 -27.98
N ILE A 77 18.84 15.18 -26.70
CA ILE A 77 19.49 16.34 -26.08
C ILE A 77 20.44 15.84 -24.99
N ALA A 78 21.74 15.87 -25.21
CA ALA A 78 22.74 15.31 -24.27
C ALA A 78 22.61 15.86 -22.83
N GLN A 79 22.20 17.12 -22.66
CA GLN A 79 21.96 17.71 -21.35
C GLN A 79 20.75 17.04 -20.66
N LEU A 80 19.72 16.69 -21.40
CA LEU A 80 18.55 15.98 -20.87
C LEU A 80 18.94 14.58 -20.39
N ASP A 81 19.73 13.86 -21.19
CA ASP A 81 20.20 12.52 -20.83
C ASP A 81 21.05 12.52 -19.57
N ALA A 82 21.97 13.47 -19.45
CA ALA A 82 22.83 13.61 -18.27
C ALA A 82 21.98 13.87 -17.00
N LEU A 83 20.93 14.70 -17.10
CA LEU A 83 20.01 14.96 -15.98
C LEU A 83 19.16 13.74 -15.65
N LEU A 84 18.69 13.00 -16.64
CA LEU A 84 17.92 11.76 -16.42
C LEU A 84 18.77 10.68 -15.73
N GLN A 85 20.05 10.56 -16.06
CA GLN A 85 20.96 9.61 -15.40
C GLN A 85 21.22 9.96 -13.92
N GLN A 86 21.17 11.25 -13.56
CA GLN A 86 21.44 11.72 -12.20
C GLN A 86 20.17 11.79 -11.33
N THR A 87 18.99 11.75 -11.94
CA THR A 87 17.70 11.93 -11.24
C THR A 87 17.01 10.57 -11.09
N PRO A 88 16.60 10.16 -9.89
CA PRO A 88 15.84 8.92 -9.70
C PRO A 88 14.59 8.88 -10.60
N PRO A 89 14.25 7.72 -11.21
CA PRO A 89 13.13 7.62 -12.15
C PRO A 89 11.80 8.12 -11.57
N GLY A 90 11.51 7.81 -10.30
CA GLY A 90 10.26 8.25 -9.67
C GLY A 90 10.19 9.77 -9.44
N ILE A 91 11.32 10.48 -9.38
CA ILE A 91 11.34 11.96 -9.38
C ILE A 91 10.93 12.50 -10.75
N VAL A 92 11.35 11.81 -11.81
CA VAL A 92 10.91 12.14 -13.19
C VAL A 92 9.40 11.92 -13.31
N ASP A 93 8.88 10.82 -12.77
CA ASP A 93 7.45 10.51 -12.76
C ASP A 93 6.65 11.59 -12.02
N MET A 94 7.16 12.11 -10.90
CA MET A 94 6.51 13.20 -10.16
C MET A 94 6.34 14.48 -10.99
N LEU A 95 7.20 14.74 -11.98
CA LEU A 95 7.05 15.90 -12.87
C LEU A 95 5.84 15.78 -13.80
N HIS A 96 5.29 14.60 -13.98
CA HIS A 96 4.06 14.36 -14.75
C HIS A 96 2.78 14.58 -13.92
N ILE A 97 2.90 14.71 -12.59
CA ILE A 97 1.75 14.91 -11.70
C ILE A 97 1.27 16.37 -11.81
N LYS A 98 0.00 16.54 -12.15
CA LYS A 98 -0.62 17.86 -12.27
C LYS A 98 -0.50 18.64 -10.95
N GLY A 99 0.05 19.84 -11.02
CA GLY A 99 0.21 20.73 -9.85
C GLY A 99 1.56 20.59 -9.12
N LEU A 100 2.42 19.67 -9.56
CA LEU A 100 3.81 19.54 -9.12
C LEU A 100 4.74 20.09 -10.22
N GLY A 101 5.29 21.29 -10.02
CA GLY A 101 6.40 21.79 -10.85
C GLY A 101 7.74 21.36 -10.24
N GLY A 102 8.83 21.49 -11.02
CA GLY A 102 10.15 21.00 -10.62
C GLY A 102 10.65 21.53 -9.27
N LYS A 103 10.34 22.80 -8.92
CA LYS A 103 10.68 23.37 -7.59
C LYS A 103 9.97 22.63 -6.45
N LYS A 104 8.68 22.32 -6.62
CA LYS A 104 7.91 21.57 -5.62
C LYS A 104 8.43 20.13 -5.50
N VAL A 105 8.72 19.48 -6.63
CA VAL A 105 9.31 18.14 -6.64
C VAL A 105 10.67 18.13 -5.96
N ARG A 106 11.51 19.14 -6.17
CA ARG A 106 12.77 19.32 -5.46
C ARG A 106 12.56 19.42 -3.95
N ASP A 107 11.62 20.25 -3.50
CA ASP A 107 11.32 20.43 -2.07
C ASP A 107 10.86 19.11 -1.44
N ILE A 108 10.00 18.36 -2.13
CA ILE A 108 9.56 17.02 -1.71
C ILE A 108 10.75 16.07 -1.59
N TRP A 109 11.57 15.99 -2.64
CA TRP A 109 12.74 15.11 -2.65
C TRP A 109 13.75 15.44 -1.56
N THR A 110 14.15 16.73 -1.46
CA THR A 110 15.25 17.14 -0.58
C THR A 110 14.84 17.24 0.88
N GLN A 111 13.57 17.62 1.19
CA GLN A 111 13.11 17.84 2.57
C GLN A 111 12.43 16.61 3.17
N LEU A 112 11.73 15.80 2.36
CA LEU A 112 11.04 14.60 2.84
C LEU A 112 11.76 13.30 2.48
N GLY A 113 12.81 13.34 1.63
CA GLY A 113 13.52 12.16 1.16
C GLY A 113 12.67 11.23 0.27
N ILE A 114 11.61 11.76 -0.33
CA ILE A 114 10.66 11.01 -1.16
C ILE A 114 11.21 10.91 -2.57
N GLU A 115 11.32 9.69 -3.11
CA GLU A 115 11.86 9.43 -4.45
C GLU A 115 10.84 8.80 -5.41
N THR A 116 9.65 8.40 -4.94
CA THR A 116 8.62 7.75 -5.77
C THR A 116 7.25 8.38 -5.60
N VAL A 117 6.41 8.25 -6.63
CA VAL A 117 5.01 8.74 -6.62
C VAL A 117 4.19 8.13 -5.50
N GLY A 118 4.40 6.85 -5.21
CA GLY A 118 3.67 6.18 -4.15
C GLY A 118 4.12 6.61 -2.75
N GLU A 119 5.43 6.85 -2.53
CA GLU A 119 5.90 7.46 -1.28
C GLU A 119 5.28 8.85 -1.07
N LEU A 120 5.14 9.62 -2.16
CA LEU A 120 4.49 10.91 -2.12
C LEU A 120 3.01 10.79 -1.74
N LEU A 121 2.30 9.85 -2.34
CA LEU A 121 0.89 9.60 -2.00
C LEU A 121 0.74 9.21 -0.53
N TYR A 122 1.58 8.30 -0.07
CA TYR A 122 1.59 7.88 1.33
C TYR A 122 1.88 9.06 2.28
N ALA A 123 2.87 9.89 1.96
CA ALA A 123 3.18 11.09 2.73
C ALA A 123 2.02 12.11 2.75
N CYS A 124 1.20 12.15 1.70
CA CYS A 124 -0.02 12.94 1.70
C CYS A 124 -1.06 12.40 2.68
N TYR A 125 -1.25 11.08 2.74
CA TYR A 125 -2.17 10.48 3.71
C TYR A 125 -1.71 10.66 5.16
N GLU A 126 -0.41 10.68 5.40
CA GLU A 126 0.19 11.01 6.71
C GLU A 126 0.23 12.53 7.00
N ASN A 127 -0.35 13.37 6.16
CA ASN A 127 -0.32 14.83 6.25
C ASN A 127 1.08 15.47 6.27
N ARG A 128 2.10 14.74 5.87
CA ARG A 128 3.48 15.22 5.81
C ARG A 128 3.67 16.31 4.76
N LEU A 129 3.01 16.17 3.60
CA LEU A 129 3.12 17.14 2.53
C LEU A 129 2.51 18.49 2.91
N SER A 130 1.36 18.51 3.58
CA SER A 130 0.69 19.76 3.99
C SER A 130 1.50 20.61 4.97
N LYS A 131 2.47 20.01 5.67
CA LYS A 131 3.38 20.68 6.61
C LYS A 131 4.59 21.35 5.93
N LEU A 132 4.88 21.00 4.66
CA LEU A 132 5.92 21.70 3.91
C LEU A 132 5.47 23.12 3.54
N LYS A 133 6.42 24.06 3.61
CA LYS A 133 6.19 25.45 3.20
C LYS A 133 5.77 25.49 1.70
N GLY A 134 4.62 26.06 1.43
CA GLY A 134 4.06 26.14 0.06
C GLY A 134 3.12 24.98 -0.33
N PHE A 135 2.89 24.02 0.59
CA PHE A 135 1.91 22.96 0.42
C PHE A 135 0.88 23.07 1.56
N GLY A 136 -0.27 23.60 1.33
CA GLY A 136 -1.38 23.56 2.30
C GLY A 136 -2.27 22.33 2.05
N GLU A 137 -3.25 22.10 2.91
CA GLU A 137 -4.21 20.99 2.81
C GLU A 137 -4.89 20.91 1.42
N LYS A 138 -5.28 22.04 0.83
CA LYS A 138 -5.86 22.09 -0.52
C LYS A 138 -4.88 21.60 -1.59
N THR A 139 -3.60 21.93 -1.47
CA THR A 139 -2.56 21.48 -2.40
C THR A 139 -2.31 19.99 -2.22
N GLN A 140 -2.24 19.51 -0.99
CA GLN A 140 -2.10 18.10 -0.68
C GLN A 140 -3.28 17.28 -1.25
N ALA A 141 -4.51 17.73 -1.05
CA ALA A 141 -5.69 17.06 -1.61
C ALA A 141 -5.65 17.00 -3.15
N ALA A 142 -5.23 18.09 -3.81
CA ALA A 142 -5.07 18.11 -5.27
C ALA A 142 -3.94 17.18 -5.76
N VAL A 143 -2.87 17.06 -5.01
CA VAL A 143 -1.76 16.13 -5.30
C VAL A 143 -2.24 14.69 -5.17
N ILE A 144 -2.98 14.33 -4.11
CA ILE A 144 -3.58 13.00 -3.95
C ILE A 144 -4.41 12.64 -5.20
N GLN A 145 -5.38 13.49 -5.57
CA GLN A 145 -6.21 13.25 -6.75
C GLN A 145 -5.40 13.07 -8.03
N SER A 146 -4.34 13.86 -8.20
CA SER A 146 -3.47 13.77 -9.39
C SER A 146 -2.62 12.51 -9.41
N ILE A 147 -2.17 12.04 -8.26
CA ILE A 147 -1.43 10.77 -8.13
C ILE A 147 -2.36 9.59 -8.38
N GLU A 148 -3.53 9.56 -7.76
CA GLU A 148 -4.52 8.52 -7.97
C GLU A 148 -4.90 8.41 -9.45
N TYR A 149 -5.09 9.55 -10.12
CA TYR A 149 -5.30 9.58 -11.57
C TYR A 149 -4.11 9.00 -12.35
N TYR A 150 -2.88 9.34 -11.98
CA TYR A 150 -1.66 8.83 -12.61
C TYR A 150 -1.50 7.32 -12.41
N GLN A 151 -1.70 6.84 -11.18
CA GLN A 151 -1.58 5.41 -10.84
C GLN A 151 -2.67 4.57 -11.51
N ASN A 152 -3.89 5.08 -11.63
CA ASN A 152 -4.97 4.42 -12.35
C ASN A 152 -4.64 4.20 -13.84
N ASN A 153 -3.66 4.93 -14.39
CA ASN A 153 -3.23 4.77 -15.77
C ASN A 153 -2.14 3.70 -15.99
N ILE A 154 -1.63 3.07 -14.93
CA ILE A 154 -0.54 2.08 -15.06
C ILE A 154 -1.05 0.63 -15.09
N GLY A 155 -2.33 0.39 -14.95
CA GLY A 155 -2.94 -0.95 -15.05
C GLY A 155 -2.76 -1.85 -13.84
N LYS A 156 -2.19 -1.33 -12.72
CA LYS A 156 -2.07 -2.04 -11.44
C LYS A 156 -2.74 -1.25 -10.34
N PHE A 157 -3.57 -1.94 -9.57
CA PHE A 157 -4.40 -1.30 -8.55
C PHE A 157 -4.20 -1.99 -7.19
N HIS A 158 -4.23 -1.22 -6.12
CA HIS A 158 -4.37 -1.82 -4.80
C HIS A 158 -5.76 -2.47 -4.67
N TYR A 159 -5.84 -3.66 -4.09
CA TYR A 159 -7.11 -4.33 -3.85
C TYR A 159 -8.14 -3.41 -3.21
N ALA A 160 -7.74 -2.68 -2.16
CA ALA A 160 -8.61 -1.76 -1.44
C ALA A 160 -9.21 -0.64 -2.31
N THR A 161 -8.55 -0.26 -3.41
CA THR A 161 -9.06 0.81 -4.29
C THR A 161 -10.08 0.32 -5.31
N VAL A 162 -10.09 -0.98 -5.61
CA VAL A 162 -10.95 -1.54 -6.65
C VAL A 162 -12.00 -2.52 -6.14
N ALA A 163 -11.83 -3.06 -4.92
CA ALA A 163 -12.70 -4.11 -4.40
C ALA A 163 -14.20 -3.74 -4.45
N ALA A 164 -14.58 -2.62 -3.83
CA ALA A 164 -15.97 -2.18 -3.81
C ALA A 164 -16.55 -1.91 -5.21
N TYR A 165 -15.73 -1.36 -6.12
CA TYR A 165 -16.13 -1.13 -7.50
C TYR A 165 -16.33 -2.45 -8.27
N CYS A 166 -15.43 -3.42 -8.07
CA CYS A 166 -15.57 -4.75 -8.67
C CYS A 166 -16.78 -5.51 -8.13
N ASP A 167 -17.02 -5.43 -6.81
CA ASP A 167 -18.19 -6.05 -6.16
C ASP A 167 -19.49 -5.48 -6.72
N ASP A 168 -19.59 -4.16 -6.90
CA ASP A 168 -20.75 -3.51 -7.51
C ASP A 168 -20.98 -3.97 -8.95
N LEU A 169 -19.95 -4.10 -9.76
CA LEU A 169 -20.05 -4.62 -11.13
C LEU A 169 -20.50 -6.09 -11.17
N LEU A 170 -19.97 -6.92 -10.27
CA LEU A 170 -20.38 -8.32 -10.17
C LEU A 170 -21.85 -8.41 -9.75
N GLU A 171 -22.29 -7.63 -8.77
CA GLU A 171 -23.67 -7.60 -8.31
C GLU A 171 -24.63 -7.17 -9.42
N GLN A 172 -24.30 -6.14 -10.20
CA GLN A 172 -25.07 -5.71 -11.34
C GLN A 172 -25.21 -6.84 -12.39
N LEU A 173 -24.13 -7.56 -12.70
CA LEU A 173 -24.16 -8.70 -13.64
C LEU A 173 -25.04 -9.83 -13.13
N ILE A 174 -24.98 -10.17 -11.84
CA ILE A 174 -25.82 -11.18 -11.19
C ILE A 174 -27.29 -10.77 -11.26
N GLN A 175 -27.60 -9.52 -10.96
CA GLN A 175 -28.98 -8.99 -11.00
C GLN A 175 -29.56 -9.01 -12.43
N LEU A 176 -28.81 -8.56 -13.43
CA LEU A 176 -29.27 -8.51 -14.82
C LEU A 176 -29.44 -9.89 -15.45
N SER A 177 -28.52 -10.82 -15.16
CA SER A 177 -28.53 -12.17 -15.70
C SER A 177 -29.45 -13.14 -14.92
N GLY A 178 -29.77 -12.82 -13.66
CA GLY A 178 -30.46 -13.71 -12.72
C GLY A 178 -29.63 -14.94 -12.32
N ASN A 179 -28.35 -15.00 -12.64
CA ASN A 179 -27.48 -16.16 -12.40
C ASN A 179 -26.49 -15.95 -11.27
N GLN A 180 -26.70 -16.65 -10.15
CA GLN A 180 -25.88 -16.60 -8.93
C GLN A 180 -24.51 -17.32 -9.07
N ARG A 181 -24.26 -18.03 -10.16
CA ARG A 181 -23.00 -18.73 -10.41
C ARG A 181 -21.96 -17.87 -11.12
N ILE A 182 -22.23 -16.57 -11.32
CA ILE A 182 -21.21 -15.63 -11.75
C ILE A 182 -20.38 -15.26 -10.52
N GLN A 183 -19.07 -15.47 -10.55
CA GLN A 183 -18.17 -15.27 -9.42
C GLN A 183 -16.82 -14.71 -9.88
N PHE A 184 -16.15 -14.01 -8.99
CA PHE A 184 -14.72 -13.72 -9.18
C PHE A 184 -13.90 -15.01 -9.19
N VAL A 185 -12.78 -14.96 -9.89
CA VAL A 185 -11.67 -15.90 -9.84
C VAL A 185 -10.36 -15.11 -9.74
N GLY A 186 -9.22 -15.78 -9.79
CA GLY A 186 -7.91 -15.14 -9.79
C GLY A 186 -7.65 -14.30 -8.54
N ASP A 187 -6.98 -13.20 -8.76
CA ASP A 187 -6.47 -12.33 -7.69
C ASP A 187 -7.56 -11.66 -6.86
N LEU A 188 -8.70 -11.30 -7.46
CA LEU A 188 -9.83 -10.72 -6.71
C LEU A 188 -10.43 -11.74 -5.74
N ARG A 189 -10.66 -12.98 -6.18
CA ARG A 189 -11.21 -14.02 -5.30
C ARG A 189 -10.22 -14.41 -4.20
N ARG A 190 -8.91 -14.34 -4.47
CA ARG A 190 -7.86 -14.55 -3.48
C ARG A 190 -7.56 -13.33 -2.63
N THR A 191 -8.23 -12.20 -2.85
CA THR A 191 -7.97 -10.93 -2.15
C THR A 191 -6.49 -10.52 -2.19
N ASN A 192 -5.84 -10.64 -3.36
CA ASN A 192 -4.45 -10.27 -3.51
C ASN A 192 -4.27 -8.76 -3.31
N ASN A 193 -3.15 -8.37 -2.70
CA ASN A 193 -2.85 -6.96 -2.39
C ASN A 193 -2.83 -6.06 -3.62
N VAL A 194 -2.51 -6.63 -4.79
CA VAL A 194 -2.45 -5.95 -6.09
C VAL A 194 -3.34 -6.67 -7.09
N ILE A 195 -4.17 -5.91 -7.78
CA ILE A 195 -5.06 -6.38 -8.84
C ILE A 195 -4.62 -5.79 -10.17
N GLU A 196 -4.30 -6.64 -11.13
CA GLU A 196 -3.98 -6.24 -12.51
C GLU A 196 -5.18 -6.42 -13.43
N ARG A 197 -6.06 -7.36 -13.10
CA ARG A 197 -7.24 -7.69 -13.91
C ARG A 197 -8.37 -8.20 -13.03
N MET A 198 -9.58 -7.76 -13.31
CA MET A 198 -10.81 -8.33 -12.76
C MET A 198 -11.15 -9.60 -13.54
N GLU A 199 -11.04 -10.75 -12.89
CA GLU A 199 -11.33 -12.04 -13.51
C GLU A 199 -12.60 -12.64 -12.92
N MET A 200 -13.50 -13.08 -13.80
CA MET A 200 -14.77 -13.71 -13.44
C MET A 200 -14.96 -15.00 -14.22
N ILE A 201 -15.81 -15.88 -13.70
CA ILE A 201 -16.28 -17.08 -14.35
C ILE A 201 -17.81 -17.05 -14.42
N ALA A 202 -18.37 -17.49 -15.52
CA ALA A 202 -19.80 -17.64 -15.70
C ALA A 202 -20.12 -18.93 -16.48
N PRO A 203 -21.22 -19.65 -16.16
CA PRO A 203 -21.65 -20.77 -16.98
C PRO A 203 -22.16 -20.24 -18.35
N ILE A 204 -21.88 -20.96 -19.42
CA ILE A 204 -22.33 -20.61 -20.80
C ILE A 204 -23.84 -20.39 -20.82
N THR A 205 -24.60 -21.21 -20.07
CA THR A 205 -26.05 -21.11 -19.94
C THR A 205 -26.55 -19.79 -19.36
N ALA A 206 -25.69 -18.99 -18.73
CA ALA A 206 -26.04 -17.65 -18.25
C ALA A 206 -26.23 -16.63 -19.39
N ASN A 207 -25.74 -16.93 -20.61
CA ASN A 207 -25.78 -16.03 -21.76
C ASN A 207 -25.40 -14.58 -21.43
N ILE A 208 -24.24 -14.42 -20.78
CA ILE A 208 -23.89 -13.18 -20.05
C ILE A 208 -23.54 -11.98 -20.96
N LEU A 209 -23.14 -12.21 -22.23
CA LEU A 209 -22.65 -11.15 -23.12
C LEU A 209 -23.63 -9.97 -23.28
N PRO A 210 -24.94 -10.14 -23.48
CA PRO A 210 -25.88 -9.04 -23.56
C PRO A 210 -25.95 -8.21 -22.26
N HIS A 211 -25.75 -8.86 -21.12
CA HIS A 211 -25.76 -8.19 -19.80
C HIS A 211 -24.48 -7.40 -19.57
N VAL A 212 -23.31 -7.93 -19.98
CA VAL A 212 -22.04 -7.17 -19.97
C VAL A 212 -22.14 -5.93 -20.84
N GLN A 213 -22.75 -6.04 -22.04
CA GLN A 213 -22.97 -4.93 -22.95
C GLN A 213 -23.96 -3.87 -22.41
N ALA A 214 -24.85 -4.26 -21.51
CA ALA A 214 -25.83 -3.36 -20.90
C ALA A 214 -25.25 -2.50 -19.76
N ILE A 215 -24.08 -2.85 -19.22
CA ILE A 215 -23.39 -2.09 -18.17
C ILE A 215 -22.35 -1.18 -18.83
N PRO A 216 -22.53 0.15 -18.80
CA PRO A 216 -21.64 1.09 -19.51
C PRO A 216 -20.17 1.07 -19.05
N GLU A 217 -19.93 0.60 -17.82
CA GLU A 217 -18.61 0.46 -17.24
C GLU A 217 -17.75 -0.60 -17.93
N PHE A 218 -18.35 -1.58 -18.63
CA PHE A 218 -17.61 -2.58 -19.39
C PHE A 218 -17.36 -2.13 -20.83
N ILE A 219 -16.12 -1.85 -21.17
CA ILE A 219 -15.67 -1.57 -22.54
C ILE A 219 -15.08 -2.85 -23.12
N ILE A 220 -15.89 -3.56 -23.90
CA ILE A 220 -15.52 -4.88 -24.47
C ILE A 220 -14.52 -4.66 -25.62
N GLU A 221 -13.39 -5.35 -25.60
CA GLU A 221 -12.39 -5.37 -26.67
C GLU A 221 -12.54 -6.62 -27.55
N SER A 222 -12.90 -7.76 -26.95
CA SER A 222 -13.14 -9.01 -27.68
C SER A 222 -14.13 -9.89 -26.92
N ALA A 223 -14.95 -10.63 -27.67
CA ALA A 223 -15.87 -11.63 -27.13
C ALA A 223 -15.88 -12.87 -28.03
N THR A 224 -15.70 -14.05 -27.44
CA THR A 224 -15.81 -15.36 -28.04
C THR A 224 -16.79 -16.23 -27.25
N ASP A 225 -17.00 -17.46 -27.68
CA ASP A 225 -17.86 -18.41 -26.94
C ASP A 225 -17.26 -18.88 -25.61
N GLU A 226 -15.96 -18.63 -25.38
CA GLU A 226 -15.23 -19.05 -24.17
C GLU A 226 -14.76 -17.89 -23.30
N LEU A 227 -14.64 -16.66 -23.84
CA LEU A 227 -13.98 -15.57 -23.15
C LEU A 227 -14.48 -14.20 -23.63
N ILE A 228 -14.81 -13.33 -22.70
CA ILE A 228 -15.06 -11.91 -22.93
C ILE A 228 -13.93 -11.12 -22.25
N VAL A 229 -13.24 -10.26 -22.98
CA VAL A 229 -12.18 -9.41 -22.44
C VAL A 229 -12.39 -7.96 -22.82
N GLY A 230 -11.84 -7.08 -21.99
CA GLY A 230 -11.88 -5.65 -22.20
C GLY A 230 -11.32 -4.90 -21.00
N LYS A 231 -11.73 -3.66 -20.87
CA LYS A 231 -11.40 -2.84 -19.73
C LYS A 231 -12.65 -2.14 -19.16
N THR A 232 -12.58 -1.79 -17.90
CA THR A 232 -13.63 -0.99 -17.27
C THR A 232 -13.45 0.50 -17.61
N ALA A 233 -14.46 1.32 -17.31
CA ALA A 233 -14.39 2.78 -17.43
C ALA A 233 -13.23 3.40 -16.60
N HIS A 234 -12.72 2.68 -15.60
CA HIS A 234 -11.56 3.06 -14.80
C HIS A 234 -10.25 2.39 -15.24
N ASP A 235 -10.18 1.93 -16.50
CA ASP A 235 -9.01 1.29 -17.12
C ASP A 235 -8.53 -0.02 -16.43
N LEU A 236 -9.31 -0.60 -15.52
CA LEU A 236 -9.02 -1.94 -14.99
C LEU A 236 -9.35 -2.98 -16.08
N GLN A 237 -8.37 -3.77 -16.48
CA GLN A 237 -8.59 -4.88 -17.41
C GLN A 237 -9.56 -5.88 -16.81
N PHE A 238 -10.41 -6.51 -17.64
CA PHE A 238 -11.25 -7.61 -17.18
C PHE A 238 -11.24 -8.81 -18.14
N ALA A 239 -11.54 -9.97 -17.58
CA ALA A 239 -11.77 -11.21 -18.32
C ALA A 239 -12.94 -11.99 -17.68
N ILE A 240 -13.90 -12.42 -18.50
CA ILE A 240 -15.00 -13.28 -18.06
C ILE A 240 -14.88 -14.60 -18.81
N TYR A 241 -14.55 -15.66 -18.09
CA TYR A 241 -14.43 -17.00 -18.63
C TYR A 241 -15.81 -17.65 -18.71
N LEU A 242 -16.20 -18.07 -19.92
CA LEU A 242 -17.45 -18.77 -20.16
C LEU A 242 -17.17 -20.26 -20.18
N VAL A 243 -17.81 -21.01 -19.31
CA VAL A 243 -17.51 -22.43 -19.11
C VAL A 243 -18.79 -23.29 -19.16
N GLU A 244 -18.65 -24.53 -19.63
CA GLU A 244 -19.73 -25.49 -19.58
C GLU A 244 -20.16 -25.77 -18.13
N ASP A 245 -21.46 -25.96 -17.92
CA ASP A 245 -22.03 -26.22 -16.59
C ASP A 245 -21.40 -27.45 -15.91
N ALA A 246 -21.07 -28.48 -16.69
CA ALA A 246 -20.44 -29.70 -16.20
C ALA A 246 -18.97 -29.49 -15.74
N ASP A 247 -18.27 -28.50 -16.32
CA ASP A 247 -16.87 -28.19 -16.01
C ASP A 247 -16.70 -26.99 -15.06
N TYR A 248 -17.79 -26.39 -14.62
CA TYR A 248 -17.79 -25.15 -13.85
C TYR A 248 -16.95 -25.23 -12.56
N THR A 249 -17.14 -26.27 -11.74
CA THR A 249 -16.42 -26.44 -10.47
C THR A 249 -14.92 -26.62 -10.70
N HIS A 250 -14.55 -27.41 -11.70
CA HIS A 250 -13.17 -27.62 -12.11
C HIS A 250 -12.51 -26.29 -12.51
N GLN A 251 -13.13 -25.54 -13.42
CA GLN A 251 -12.59 -24.25 -13.85
C GLN A 251 -12.56 -23.20 -12.73
N LEU A 252 -13.58 -23.17 -11.88
CA LEU A 252 -13.63 -22.32 -10.71
C LEU A 252 -12.42 -22.59 -9.79
N PHE A 253 -12.13 -23.86 -9.52
CA PHE A 253 -11.00 -24.27 -8.72
C PHE A 253 -9.65 -23.87 -9.37
N LEU A 254 -9.44 -24.26 -10.65
CA LEU A 254 -8.20 -23.99 -11.37
C LEU A 254 -7.89 -22.51 -11.50
N LYS A 255 -8.92 -21.68 -11.77
CA LYS A 255 -8.75 -20.24 -11.96
C LYS A 255 -8.70 -19.45 -10.65
N THR A 256 -9.09 -20.06 -9.52
CA THR A 256 -9.03 -19.40 -8.20
C THR A 256 -7.68 -19.56 -7.53
N GLY A 257 -7.14 -20.78 -7.42
CA GLY A 257 -5.88 -21.03 -6.72
C GLY A 257 -4.68 -20.43 -7.45
N SER A 258 -3.63 -20.07 -6.71
CA SER A 258 -2.33 -19.83 -7.35
C SER A 258 -1.86 -21.11 -8.06
N VAL A 259 -1.05 -20.96 -9.10
CA VAL A 259 -0.52 -22.12 -9.85
C VAL A 259 0.13 -23.14 -8.91
N ALA A 260 0.98 -22.68 -8.00
CA ALA A 260 1.67 -23.55 -7.05
C ALA A 260 0.69 -24.24 -6.07
N HIS A 261 -0.39 -23.58 -5.67
CA HIS A 261 -1.42 -24.19 -4.81
C HIS A 261 -2.20 -25.30 -5.56
N VAL A 262 -2.60 -25.03 -6.81
CA VAL A 262 -3.28 -26.02 -7.67
C VAL A 262 -2.36 -27.24 -7.91
N ASP A 263 -1.10 -27.00 -8.27
CA ASP A 263 -0.11 -28.06 -8.50
C ASP A 263 0.11 -28.92 -7.25
N MET A 264 0.14 -28.29 -6.07
CA MET A 264 0.26 -29.00 -4.79
C MET A 264 -0.91 -29.97 -4.55
N LEU A 265 -2.16 -29.54 -4.83
CA LEU A 265 -3.32 -30.42 -4.69
C LEU A 265 -3.33 -31.56 -5.73
N ILE A 266 -3.00 -31.25 -6.98
CA ILE A 266 -2.89 -32.27 -8.04
C ILE A 266 -1.82 -33.30 -7.66
N ALA A 267 -0.65 -32.87 -7.18
CA ALA A 267 0.40 -33.74 -6.72
C ALA A 267 0.00 -34.59 -5.49
N ALA A 268 -0.92 -34.08 -4.66
CA ALA A 268 -1.52 -34.82 -3.56
C ALA A 268 -2.63 -35.80 -3.99
N GLY A 269 -2.95 -35.89 -5.28
CA GLY A 269 -3.94 -36.80 -5.84
C GLY A 269 -5.37 -36.27 -5.81
N ALA A 270 -5.55 -34.94 -5.83
CA ALA A 270 -6.88 -34.34 -5.86
C ALA A 270 -7.67 -34.74 -7.12
N ASP A 271 -8.93 -35.14 -6.93
CA ASP A 271 -9.90 -35.26 -8.03
C ASP A 271 -10.43 -33.84 -8.36
N VAL A 272 -9.80 -33.21 -9.35
CA VAL A 272 -10.15 -31.83 -9.76
C VAL A 272 -11.52 -31.75 -10.47
N HIS A 273 -12.11 -32.87 -10.85
CA HIS A 273 -13.46 -32.95 -11.42
C HIS A 273 -14.56 -33.33 -10.41
N ALA A 274 -14.23 -33.32 -9.12
CA ALA A 274 -15.20 -33.55 -8.05
C ALA A 274 -16.36 -32.53 -8.09
N ALA A 275 -17.49 -32.88 -7.49
CA ALA A 275 -18.73 -32.10 -7.59
C ALA A 275 -18.63 -30.70 -6.98
N THR A 276 -17.86 -30.55 -5.91
CA THR A 276 -17.65 -29.27 -5.21
C THR A 276 -16.16 -29.01 -4.96
N GLU A 277 -15.79 -27.73 -4.77
CA GLU A 277 -14.41 -27.38 -4.37
C GLU A 277 -14.01 -28.10 -3.06
N ALA A 278 -14.93 -28.28 -2.11
CA ALA A 278 -14.66 -29.01 -0.85
C ALA A 278 -14.31 -30.49 -1.12
N ASP A 279 -14.99 -31.12 -2.07
CA ASP A 279 -14.72 -32.52 -2.45
C ASP A 279 -13.34 -32.66 -3.12
N ILE A 280 -12.90 -31.65 -3.90
CA ILE A 280 -11.54 -31.62 -4.48
C ILE A 280 -10.49 -31.70 -3.36
N TYR A 281 -10.62 -30.90 -2.29
CA TYR A 281 -9.71 -30.94 -1.15
C TYR A 281 -9.79 -32.26 -0.40
N THR A 282 -11.01 -32.75 -0.15
CA THR A 282 -11.24 -34.01 0.57
C THR A 282 -10.60 -35.20 -0.15
N SER A 283 -10.67 -35.24 -1.49
CA SER A 283 -10.07 -36.30 -2.31
C SER A 283 -8.54 -36.34 -2.20
N ALA A 284 -7.90 -35.19 -1.92
CA ALA A 284 -6.46 -35.10 -1.64
C ALA A 284 -6.10 -35.34 -0.18
N GLY A 285 -7.07 -35.67 0.69
CA GLY A 285 -6.87 -35.82 2.14
C GLY A 285 -6.55 -34.50 2.83
N LEU A 286 -7.00 -33.37 2.26
CA LEU A 286 -6.80 -32.02 2.80
C LEU A 286 -8.13 -31.39 3.23
N PRO A 287 -8.11 -30.50 4.21
CA PRO A 287 -9.25 -29.69 4.55
C PRO A 287 -9.57 -28.68 3.45
N TYR A 288 -10.84 -28.25 3.36
CA TYR A 288 -11.18 -27.14 2.50
C TYR A 288 -10.44 -25.88 2.90
N VAL A 289 -9.79 -25.26 1.93
CA VAL A 289 -9.06 -24.00 2.09
C VAL A 289 -9.86 -22.88 1.44
N SER A 290 -10.17 -21.85 2.19
CA SER A 290 -10.90 -20.68 1.68
C SER A 290 -10.09 -19.99 0.56
N PRO A 291 -10.76 -19.35 -0.41
CA PRO A 291 -10.11 -18.78 -1.59
C PRO A 291 -8.93 -17.86 -1.29
N GLU A 292 -9.06 -16.99 -0.26
CA GLU A 292 -8.02 -16.04 0.14
C GLU A 292 -6.72 -16.72 0.61
N MET A 293 -6.81 -17.97 1.08
CA MET A 293 -5.64 -18.74 1.56
C MET A 293 -5.04 -19.68 0.51
N ARG A 294 -5.54 -19.68 -0.74
CA ARG A 294 -5.09 -20.61 -1.80
C ARG A 294 -3.79 -20.19 -2.44
N GLU A 295 -2.78 -20.01 -1.59
CA GLU A 295 -1.40 -19.71 -1.93
C GLU A 295 -0.48 -20.84 -1.44
N THR A 296 0.81 -20.76 -1.72
CA THR A 296 1.83 -21.58 -1.08
C THR A 296 2.75 -20.70 -0.25
N PHE A 297 3.24 -21.24 0.84
CA PHE A 297 4.12 -20.55 1.78
C PHE A 297 5.50 -21.20 1.73
N SER A 298 6.52 -20.44 1.33
CA SER A 298 7.89 -20.95 1.18
C SER A 298 8.56 -21.31 2.52
N GLU A 299 8.07 -20.72 3.60
CA GLU A 299 8.74 -20.75 4.90
C GLU A 299 8.20 -21.81 5.86
N VAL A 300 7.08 -22.43 5.51
CA VAL A 300 6.45 -23.54 6.23
C VAL A 300 6.03 -24.64 5.24
N ASP A 301 5.87 -25.87 5.71
CA ASP A 301 5.19 -26.89 4.91
C ASP A 301 3.71 -26.54 4.77
N THR A 302 3.35 -26.01 3.60
CA THR A 302 2.00 -25.51 3.30
C THR A 302 0.92 -26.56 3.54
N LYS A 303 1.18 -27.84 3.21
CA LYS A 303 0.23 -28.93 3.43
C LYS A 303 0.00 -29.17 4.93
N SER A 304 1.06 -29.32 5.69
CA SER A 304 0.99 -29.48 7.15
C SER A 304 0.36 -28.27 7.82
N PHE A 305 0.65 -27.05 7.33
CA PHE A 305 0.05 -25.81 7.81
C PHE A 305 -1.47 -25.83 7.66
N PHE A 306 -2.02 -26.24 6.53
CA PHE A 306 -3.48 -26.30 6.32
C PHE A 306 -4.14 -27.35 7.21
N ILE A 307 -3.55 -28.52 7.39
CA ILE A 307 -4.06 -29.57 8.28
C ILE A 307 -4.12 -29.05 9.72
N GLN A 308 -3.01 -28.52 10.23
CA GLN A 308 -2.91 -27.99 11.59
C GLN A 308 -3.83 -26.78 11.80
N SER A 309 -3.97 -25.91 10.79
CA SER A 309 -4.88 -24.76 10.86
C SER A 309 -6.33 -25.20 11.01
N GLN A 310 -6.79 -26.23 10.29
CA GLN A 310 -8.14 -26.75 10.42
C GLN A 310 -8.37 -27.39 11.80
N GLU A 311 -7.44 -28.19 12.29
CA GLU A 311 -7.54 -28.77 13.63
C GLU A 311 -7.62 -27.68 14.72
N ALA A 312 -6.81 -26.63 14.56
CA ALA A 312 -6.81 -25.50 15.48
C ALA A 312 -8.09 -24.65 15.38
N MET A 313 -8.72 -24.53 14.21
CA MET A 313 -9.92 -23.71 13.99
C MET A 313 -11.24 -24.35 14.42
N GLN A 314 -11.22 -25.52 15.06
CA GLN A 314 -12.43 -26.21 15.56
C GLN A 314 -13.14 -25.48 16.71
N SER A 315 -12.53 -24.45 17.28
CA SER A 315 -13.10 -23.65 18.37
C SER A 315 -13.28 -22.19 17.92
N PRO A 316 -14.36 -21.50 18.35
CA PRO A 316 -14.54 -20.07 18.07
C PRO A 316 -13.37 -19.18 18.55
N ALA A 317 -12.66 -19.62 19.60
CA ALA A 317 -11.50 -18.89 20.14
C ALA A 317 -10.26 -18.97 19.24
N THR A 318 -10.16 -20.00 18.41
CA THR A 318 -9.03 -20.27 17.51
C THR A 318 -9.41 -20.15 16.03
N ALA A 319 -10.62 -19.67 15.73
CA ALA A 319 -11.08 -19.43 14.38
C ALA A 319 -10.20 -18.40 13.65
N LEU A 320 -10.29 -18.41 12.33
CA LEU A 320 -9.67 -17.39 11.48
C LEU A 320 -10.21 -16.01 11.85
N ILE A 321 -9.31 -15.03 11.96
CA ILE A 321 -9.67 -13.67 12.38
C ILE A 321 -10.72 -13.03 11.47
N THR A 322 -11.62 -12.24 12.04
CA THR A 322 -12.60 -11.42 11.33
C THR A 322 -12.61 -9.99 11.88
N ASP A 323 -13.20 -9.05 11.13
CA ASP A 323 -13.37 -7.66 11.59
C ASP A 323 -14.12 -7.60 12.93
N ALA A 324 -15.14 -8.44 13.12
CA ALA A 324 -15.93 -8.51 14.33
C ALA A 324 -15.15 -8.99 15.58
N ASP A 325 -13.96 -9.55 15.38
CA ASP A 325 -13.11 -10.00 16.48
C ASP A 325 -12.22 -8.90 17.05
N ILE A 326 -11.98 -7.82 16.29
CA ILE A 326 -11.14 -6.72 16.74
C ILE A 326 -11.85 -5.95 17.87
N ARG A 327 -11.15 -5.76 18.98
CA ARG A 327 -11.67 -5.12 20.21
C ARG A 327 -11.05 -3.77 20.48
N GLY A 328 -9.89 -3.48 19.93
CA GLY A 328 -9.21 -2.20 20.12
C GLY A 328 -8.33 -1.81 18.95
N VAL A 329 -8.08 -0.52 18.88
CA VAL A 329 -7.29 0.11 17.81
C VAL A 329 -5.92 0.43 18.35
N VAL A 330 -4.89 -0.10 17.73
CA VAL A 330 -3.49 0.07 18.12
C VAL A 330 -2.76 0.79 17.00
N HIS A 331 -1.77 1.64 17.33
CA HIS A 331 -0.97 2.44 16.41
C HIS A 331 -1.80 3.51 15.70
N ASN A 332 -1.88 4.68 16.34
CA ASN A 332 -2.65 5.82 15.84
C ASN A 332 -1.96 7.13 16.20
N HIS A 333 -2.17 8.14 15.35
CA HIS A 333 -1.59 9.47 15.47
C HIS A 333 -2.66 10.53 15.70
N SER A 334 -2.33 11.54 16.48
CA SER A 334 -3.20 12.66 16.80
C SER A 334 -2.59 14.00 16.34
N THR A 335 -3.28 15.09 16.61
CA THR A 335 -2.76 16.45 16.39
C THR A 335 -1.52 16.79 17.24
N TRP A 336 -1.09 15.90 18.12
CA TRP A 336 0.19 16.03 18.82
C TRP A 336 1.37 15.81 17.90
N SER A 337 1.24 14.95 16.90
CA SER A 337 2.24 14.77 15.83
C SER A 337 1.66 15.22 14.48
N ASP A 338 1.36 14.30 13.59
CA ASP A 338 0.90 14.58 12.22
C ASP A 338 -0.52 14.07 11.90
N GLY A 339 -1.21 13.55 12.89
CA GLY A 339 -2.63 13.24 12.77
C GLY A 339 -3.50 14.48 12.53
N LYS A 340 -4.66 14.28 11.94
CA LYS A 340 -5.65 15.33 11.64
C LYS A 340 -6.60 15.62 12.80
N ASN A 341 -6.81 14.65 13.67
CA ASN A 341 -7.82 14.67 14.71
C ASN A 341 -7.17 14.70 16.10
N THR A 342 -7.87 15.31 17.04
CA THR A 342 -7.49 15.28 18.46
C THR A 342 -7.63 13.88 19.04
N ILE A 343 -6.97 13.61 20.17
CA ILE A 343 -7.11 12.34 20.89
C ILE A 343 -8.59 12.07 21.23
N ALA A 344 -9.32 13.11 21.63
CA ALA A 344 -10.74 13.00 21.96
C ALA A 344 -11.61 12.58 20.77
N GLU A 345 -11.36 13.15 19.57
CA GLU A 345 -12.06 12.79 18.34
C GLU A 345 -11.74 11.36 17.90
N MET A 346 -10.47 10.94 17.98
CA MET A 346 -10.06 9.57 17.70
C MET A 346 -10.72 8.58 18.65
N ALA A 347 -10.78 8.88 19.95
CA ALA A 347 -11.44 8.06 20.95
C ALA A 347 -12.96 7.96 20.70
N ALA A 348 -13.61 9.08 20.39
CA ALA A 348 -15.03 9.11 20.07
C ALA A 348 -15.36 8.21 18.86
N ALA A 349 -14.57 8.30 17.78
CA ALA A 349 -14.74 7.45 16.61
C ALA A 349 -14.53 5.96 16.92
N CYS A 350 -13.58 5.61 17.79
CA CYS A 350 -13.37 4.24 18.24
C CYS A 350 -14.59 3.72 19.04
N MET A 351 -15.12 4.53 19.95
CA MET A 351 -16.32 4.18 20.74
C MET A 351 -17.54 4.00 19.85
N GLU A 352 -17.76 4.88 18.87
CA GLU A 352 -18.88 4.76 17.92
C GLU A 352 -18.83 3.45 17.14
N LYS A 353 -17.62 2.98 16.80
CA LYS A 353 -17.39 1.69 16.12
C LYS A 353 -17.46 0.47 17.05
N GLY A 354 -17.66 0.66 18.35
CA GLY A 354 -17.76 -0.42 19.33
C GLY A 354 -16.43 -0.98 19.82
N TYR A 355 -15.31 -0.31 19.57
CA TYR A 355 -14.02 -0.68 20.14
C TYR A 355 -13.97 -0.37 21.64
N GLN A 356 -13.19 -1.13 22.37
CA GLN A 356 -13.07 -1.03 23.83
C GLN A 356 -11.86 -0.22 24.29
N TYR A 357 -10.89 0.00 23.40
CA TYR A 357 -9.70 0.79 23.70
C TYR A 357 -9.03 1.35 22.44
N LEU A 358 -8.27 2.40 22.68
CA LEU A 358 -7.39 3.07 21.71
C LEU A 358 -5.98 3.09 22.27
N VAL A 359 -4.99 2.73 21.49
CA VAL A 359 -3.56 2.94 21.79
C VAL A 359 -3.07 4.13 20.99
N MET A 360 -2.82 5.24 21.68
CA MET A 360 -2.33 6.48 21.06
C MET A 360 -0.82 6.46 21.01
N SER A 361 -0.24 6.53 19.80
CA SER A 361 1.19 6.28 19.54
C SER A 361 1.80 7.32 18.59
N ASP A 362 1.63 8.59 18.93
CA ASP A 362 2.24 9.68 18.17
C ASP A 362 3.75 9.49 17.98
N HIS A 363 4.34 10.12 16.96
CA HIS A 363 5.74 9.95 16.58
C HIS A 363 6.72 10.45 17.63
N SER A 364 7.88 9.78 17.75
CA SER A 364 8.99 10.23 18.60
C SER A 364 9.79 11.38 17.98
N LYS A 365 10.61 12.04 18.78
CA LYS A 365 11.28 13.32 18.45
C LYS A 365 12.15 13.27 17.20
N SER A 366 12.74 12.12 16.85
CA SER A 366 13.54 11.97 15.63
C SER A 366 12.72 12.12 14.36
N ALA A 367 11.42 11.88 14.42
CA ALA A 367 10.49 12.15 13.32
C ALA A 367 10.09 13.63 13.26
N PHE A 368 11.07 14.52 13.22
CA PHE A 368 10.86 15.99 13.22
C PHE A 368 9.95 16.46 12.08
N TYR A 369 9.97 15.79 10.94
CA TYR A 369 9.13 16.06 9.77
C TYR A 369 7.64 15.76 10.02
N ALA A 370 7.34 14.87 10.97
CA ALA A 370 6.00 14.51 11.41
C ALA A 370 5.59 15.23 12.70
N GLY A 371 6.42 16.16 13.21
CA GLY A 371 6.17 16.89 14.46
C GLY A 371 6.35 16.01 15.71
N GLY A 372 7.27 15.03 15.66
CA GLY A 372 7.53 14.10 16.75
C GLY A 372 7.74 14.76 18.12
N LEU A 373 7.25 14.09 19.16
CA LEU A 373 7.07 14.66 20.49
C LEU A 373 8.41 14.84 21.25
N THR A 374 8.59 16.01 21.85
CA THR A 374 9.60 16.23 22.90
C THR A 374 9.13 15.63 24.23
N GLU A 375 10.06 15.43 25.17
CA GLU A 375 9.75 14.90 26.50
C GLU A 375 8.70 15.77 27.26
N ALA A 376 8.74 17.09 27.07
CA ALA A 376 7.75 18.00 27.65
C ALA A 376 6.35 17.82 27.03
N GLN A 377 6.28 17.56 25.74
CA GLN A 377 5.02 17.28 25.04
C GLN A 377 4.44 15.92 25.46
N ILE A 378 5.27 14.89 25.67
CA ILE A 378 4.85 13.58 26.19
C ILE A 378 4.13 13.76 27.54
N ILE A 379 4.73 14.51 28.47
CA ILE A 379 4.13 14.78 29.78
C ILE A 379 2.78 15.49 29.64
N ALA A 380 2.67 16.44 28.71
CA ALA A 380 1.43 17.18 28.47
C ALA A 380 0.36 16.27 27.84
N GLN A 381 0.71 15.45 26.86
CA GLN A 381 -0.17 14.49 26.23
C GLN A 381 -0.69 13.42 27.23
N HIS A 382 0.20 12.90 28.08
CA HIS A 382 -0.21 11.96 29.14
C HIS A 382 -1.27 12.54 30.08
N LYS A 383 -1.16 13.84 30.43
CA LYS A 383 -2.17 14.53 31.25
C LYS A 383 -3.51 14.66 30.52
N GLU A 384 -3.48 14.93 29.21
CA GLU A 384 -4.70 14.95 28.39
C GLU A 384 -5.36 13.58 28.36
N ILE A 385 -4.57 12.51 28.10
CA ILE A 385 -5.07 11.12 28.10
C ILE A 385 -5.65 10.75 29.47
N ASP A 386 -4.99 11.11 30.59
CA ASP A 386 -5.50 10.85 31.93
C ASP A 386 -6.83 11.57 32.18
N ALA A 387 -6.95 12.82 31.74
CA ALA A 387 -8.18 13.60 31.88
C ALA A 387 -9.33 13.00 31.05
N LEU A 388 -9.04 12.54 29.82
CA LEU A 388 -10.04 11.85 28.97
C LEU A 388 -10.46 10.51 29.60
N ASN A 389 -9.51 9.69 30.05
CA ASN A 389 -9.78 8.40 30.69
C ASN A 389 -10.64 8.52 31.94
N ALA A 390 -10.55 9.64 32.68
CA ALA A 390 -11.41 9.90 33.84
C ALA A 390 -12.90 10.10 33.48
N THR A 391 -13.20 10.35 32.19
CA THR A 391 -14.57 10.52 31.67
C THR A 391 -15.18 9.24 31.11
N PHE A 392 -14.38 8.21 30.84
CA PHE A 392 -14.85 6.96 30.24
C PHE A 392 -15.15 5.88 31.27
N THR A 393 -16.19 5.08 31.02
CA THR A 393 -16.57 3.94 31.88
C THR A 393 -16.08 2.61 31.28
N ASP A 394 -16.38 2.37 30.01
CA ASP A 394 -16.12 1.08 29.33
C ASP A 394 -15.10 1.18 28.18
N PHE A 395 -14.39 2.31 28.13
CA PHE A 395 -13.37 2.60 27.13
C PHE A 395 -12.09 3.06 27.81
N HIS A 396 -10.92 2.83 27.15
CA HIS A 396 -9.65 3.28 27.69
C HIS A 396 -8.67 3.69 26.57
N ILE A 397 -7.98 4.80 26.77
CA ILE A 397 -6.87 5.24 25.92
C ILE A 397 -5.56 4.83 26.61
N PHE A 398 -4.79 3.97 25.97
CA PHE A 398 -3.45 3.60 26.42
C PHE A 398 -2.42 4.61 25.90
N LYS A 399 -1.47 4.99 26.77
CA LYS A 399 -0.34 5.84 26.47
C LYS A 399 0.72 5.04 25.71
N SER A 400 1.01 5.41 24.48
CA SER A 400 2.02 4.77 23.67
C SER A 400 2.81 5.81 22.88
N ILE A 401 3.87 5.38 22.27
CA ILE A 401 4.69 6.15 21.33
C ILE A 401 5.11 5.23 20.18
N GLU A 402 5.06 5.74 18.96
CA GLU A 402 5.81 5.14 17.86
C GLU A 402 7.23 5.67 17.92
N CYS A 403 8.10 4.89 18.55
CA CYS A 403 9.48 5.24 18.82
C CYS A 403 10.38 4.88 17.65
N ASP A 404 11.10 5.85 17.11
CA ASP A 404 12.09 5.59 16.05
C ASP A 404 13.21 4.66 16.55
N ILE A 405 13.50 3.64 15.72
CA ILE A 405 14.72 2.87 15.84
C ILE A 405 15.84 3.64 15.14
N LEU A 406 16.81 4.14 15.89
CA LEU A 406 17.92 4.93 15.37
C LEU A 406 18.86 4.07 14.50
N ASN A 407 19.80 4.71 13.80
CA ASN A 407 20.70 4.03 12.86
C ASN A 407 21.54 2.90 13.49
N ASP A 408 21.84 3.02 14.76
CA ASP A 408 22.60 2.04 15.52
C ASP A 408 21.72 0.99 16.22
N GLY A 409 20.39 1.04 15.99
CA GLY A 409 19.39 0.14 16.59
C GLY A 409 18.96 0.53 18.01
N SER A 410 19.43 1.66 18.58
CA SER A 410 18.91 2.20 19.84
C SER A 410 17.55 2.87 19.63
N LEU A 411 16.79 3.07 20.70
CA LEU A 411 15.52 3.78 20.68
C LEU A 411 15.72 5.29 20.88
N ASP A 412 14.78 6.09 20.39
CA ASP A 412 14.89 7.55 20.33
C ASP A 412 14.81 8.27 21.69
N TYR A 413 14.33 7.59 22.74
CA TYR A 413 14.27 8.13 24.10
C TYR A 413 15.09 7.32 25.10
N ALA A 414 15.44 7.95 26.21
CA ALA A 414 16.04 7.28 27.36
C ALA A 414 14.99 6.40 28.10
N ASP A 415 15.48 5.42 28.86
CA ASP A 415 14.65 4.39 29.50
C ASP A 415 13.61 4.97 30.49
N ASP A 416 13.92 6.06 31.15
CA ASP A 416 13.01 6.74 32.07
C ASP A 416 11.79 7.32 31.37
N ILE A 417 11.98 7.86 30.17
CA ILE A 417 10.88 8.32 29.30
C ILE A 417 10.09 7.13 28.75
N LEU A 418 10.79 6.12 28.20
CA LEU A 418 10.13 4.93 27.63
C LEU A 418 9.29 4.20 28.67
N SER A 419 9.71 4.17 29.94
CA SER A 419 8.98 3.54 31.04
C SER A 419 7.71 4.30 31.47
N SER A 420 7.50 5.51 30.99
CA SER A 420 6.30 6.31 31.26
C SER A 420 5.09 5.92 30.39
N PHE A 421 5.32 5.13 29.34
CA PHE A 421 4.28 4.61 28.44
C PHE A 421 3.73 3.27 28.91
N ASP A 422 2.47 2.97 28.58
CA ASP A 422 1.88 1.64 28.78
C ASP A 422 2.51 0.61 27.85
N LEU A 423 2.85 1.01 26.61
CA LEU A 423 3.60 0.22 25.64
C LEU A 423 4.33 1.10 24.63
N VAL A 424 5.36 0.55 24.00
CA VAL A 424 6.15 1.21 22.96
C VAL A 424 6.08 0.40 21.67
N ILE A 425 5.71 1.08 20.58
CA ILE A 425 5.83 0.56 19.20
C ILE A 425 7.16 1.07 18.67
N THR A 426 7.97 0.21 18.08
CA THR A 426 9.28 0.60 17.54
C THR A 426 9.30 0.45 16.03
N SER A 427 9.67 1.51 15.31
CA SER A 427 9.59 1.59 13.86
C SER A 427 10.84 2.24 13.24
N VAL A 428 11.09 1.95 11.96
CA VAL A 428 12.18 2.58 11.19
C VAL A 428 11.59 3.54 10.18
N HIS A 429 11.88 4.84 10.32
CA HIS A 429 11.41 5.88 9.40
C HIS A 429 12.53 6.51 8.58
N GLN A 430 13.77 6.42 9.02
CA GLN A 430 14.90 7.08 8.38
C GLN A 430 15.98 6.08 7.95
N ASN A 431 16.77 6.47 6.93
CA ASN A 431 17.88 5.67 6.43
C ASN A 431 17.44 4.27 5.98
N LEU A 432 16.36 4.20 5.19
CA LEU A 432 15.78 2.96 4.68
C LEU A 432 16.68 2.23 3.66
N LYS A 433 17.68 2.89 3.08
CA LYS A 433 18.62 2.28 2.14
C LYS A 433 19.70 1.53 2.92
N MET A 434 19.42 0.29 3.29
CA MET A 434 20.30 -0.58 4.05
C MET A 434 20.49 -1.91 3.32
N ASP A 435 21.65 -2.55 3.52
CA ASP A 435 21.82 -3.97 3.19
C ASP A 435 21.08 -4.85 4.22
N ILE A 436 20.97 -6.13 3.90
CA ILE A 436 20.20 -7.10 4.69
C ILE A 436 20.78 -7.29 6.10
N GLU A 437 22.10 -7.31 6.25
CA GLU A 437 22.74 -7.53 7.55
C GLU A 437 22.53 -6.32 8.45
N LYS A 438 22.82 -5.11 7.95
CA LYS A 438 22.62 -3.86 8.70
C LYS A 438 21.18 -3.65 9.12
N ALA A 439 20.22 -3.91 8.21
CA ALA A 439 18.80 -3.78 8.52
C ALA A 439 18.38 -4.80 9.61
N THR A 440 18.83 -6.05 9.48
CA THR A 440 18.53 -7.11 10.44
C THR A 440 19.13 -6.79 11.82
N GLU A 441 20.41 -6.43 11.91
CA GLU A 441 21.07 -6.07 13.16
C GLU A 441 20.40 -4.89 13.87
N ARG A 442 20.01 -3.87 13.10
CA ARG A 442 19.29 -2.69 13.60
C ARG A 442 17.98 -3.08 14.28
N LEU A 443 17.18 -3.95 13.64
CA LEU A 443 15.92 -4.43 14.20
C LEU A 443 16.14 -5.37 15.40
N LEU A 444 17.09 -6.31 15.33
CA LEU A 444 17.39 -7.22 16.43
C LEU A 444 17.77 -6.48 17.71
N LYS A 445 18.58 -5.41 17.60
CA LYS A 445 18.94 -4.60 18.76
C LYS A 445 17.74 -3.90 19.37
N ALA A 446 16.84 -3.34 18.55
CA ALA A 446 15.62 -2.71 19.02
C ALA A 446 14.63 -3.72 19.65
N ILE A 447 14.49 -4.92 19.06
CA ILE A 447 13.67 -6.01 19.59
C ILE A 447 14.15 -6.46 20.97
N ALA A 448 15.47 -6.53 21.17
CA ALA A 448 16.05 -6.92 22.46
C ALA A 448 15.89 -5.85 23.56
N HIS A 449 15.46 -4.64 23.20
CA HIS A 449 15.24 -3.58 24.20
C HIS A 449 13.99 -3.86 25.04
N PRO A 450 14.05 -3.82 26.38
CA PRO A 450 12.96 -4.23 27.26
C PRO A 450 11.68 -3.40 27.11
N SER A 451 11.78 -2.17 26.62
CA SER A 451 10.62 -1.31 26.37
C SER A 451 9.89 -1.63 25.05
N THR A 452 10.52 -2.36 24.10
CA THR A 452 9.89 -2.71 22.85
C THR A 452 8.78 -3.74 23.07
N ARG A 453 7.54 -3.37 22.76
CA ARG A 453 6.38 -4.27 22.88
C ARG A 453 5.82 -4.70 21.54
N ILE A 454 5.88 -3.82 20.54
CA ILE A 454 5.41 -4.08 19.19
C ILE A 454 6.48 -3.61 18.21
N LEU A 455 6.84 -4.45 17.23
CA LEU A 455 7.64 -4.07 16.08
C LEU A 455 6.69 -3.57 14.99
N GLY A 456 6.72 -2.27 14.71
CA GLY A 456 5.91 -1.60 13.70
C GLY A 456 6.44 -1.85 12.29
N HIS A 457 5.58 -1.88 11.29
CA HIS A 457 5.82 -2.02 9.83
C HIS A 457 7.25 -2.44 9.45
N MET A 458 7.57 -3.68 9.79
CA MET A 458 8.90 -4.30 9.86
C MET A 458 9.86 -3.96 8.70
N THR A 459 9.36 -3.85 7.46
CA THR A 459 10.20 -3.67 6.27
C THR A 459 10.09 -2.25 5.70
N GLY A 460 9.12 -1.47 6.15
CA GLY A 460 8.83 -0.14 5.61
C GLY A 460 8.43 -0.15 4.13
N ARG A 461 7.89 -1.27 3.62
CA ARG A 461 7.43 -1.38 2.23
C ARG A 461 6.24 -0.46 1.96
N LEU A 462 6.10 -0.07 0.69
CA LEU A 462 4.91 0.55 0.12
C LEU A 462 4.54 -0.19 -1.17
N ILE A 463 3.41 -0.87 -1.16
CA ILE A 463 2.93 -1.67 -2.30
C ILE A 463 2.77 -0.76 -3.52
N LEU A 464 3.18 -1.24 -4.70
CA LEU A 464 3.23 -0.52 -5.99
C LEU A 464 4.15 0.72 -6.00
N SER A 465 4.94 0.92 -4.94
CA SER A 465 5.76 2.12 -4.81
C SER A 465 7.21 1.84 -4.41
N ARG A 466 7.41 1.15 -3.30
CA ARG A 466 8.74 0.88 -2.77
C ARG A 466 8.80 -0.53 -2.20
N PRO A 467 9.74 -1.37 -2.65
CA PRO A 467 10.04 -2.61 -1.93
C PRO A 467 10.50 -2.25 -0.51
N GLY A 468 10.20 -3.10 0.44
CA GLY A 468 10.75 -2.98 1.79
C GLY A 468 12.28 -3.09 1.75
N TYR A 469 12.97 -2.55 2.76
CA TYR A 469 14.38 -2.86 2.93
C TYR A 469 14.54 -4.35 3.26
N PRO A 470 15.62 -4.99 2.76
CA PRO A 470 15.80 -6.43 2.94
C PRO A 470 16.12 -6.76 4.39
N VAL A 471 15.51 -7.83 4.94
CA VAL A 471 15.79 -8.35 6.29
C VAL A 471 15.80 -9.88 6.29
N HIS A 472 16.48 -10.47 7.26
CA HIS A 472 16.34 -11.90 7.55
C HIS A 472 15.08 -12.13 8.40
N HIS A 473 13.92 -12.22 7.77
CA HIS A 473 12.61 -12.33 8.44
C HIS A 473 12.59 -13.41 9.53
N LYS A 474 13.12 -14.62 9.26
CA LYS A 474 13.16 -15.70 10.27
C LYS A 474 13.92 -15.27 11.52
N LYS A 475 15.10 -14.65 11.38
CA LYS A 475 15.88 -14.15 12.53
C LYS A 475 15.09 -13.11 13.33
N ILE A 476 14.36 -12.22 12.64
CA ILE A 476 13.54 -11.20 13.27
C ILE A 476 12.35 -11.83 14.00
N ILE A 477 11.63 -12.75 13.36
CA ILE A 477 10.49 -13.45 13.97
C ILE A 477 10.94 -14.29 15.17
N ASP A 478 12.06 -15.02 15.07
CA ASP A 478 12.63 -15.79 16.16
C ASP A 478 13.02 -14.89 17.35
N ALA A 479 13.61 -13.71 17.09
CA ALA A 479 13.92 -12.74 18.14
C ALA A 479 12.64 -12.17 18.77
N CYS A 480 11.60 -11.89 17.97
CA CYS A 480 10.30 -11.45 18.51
C CYS A 480 9.69 -12.53 19.42
N ALA A 481 9.81 -13.80 19.07
CA ALA A 481 9.35 -14.92 19.92
C ALA A 481 10.13 -14.96 21.24
N GLU A 482 11.47 -14.85 21.19
CA GLU A 482 12.38 -14.88 22.35
C GLU A 482 12.09 -13.70 23.32
N HIS A 483 11.97 -12.50 22.78
CA HIS A 483 11.75 -11.28 23.55
C HIS A 483 10.26 -10.96 23.82
N LYS A 484 9.33 -11.81 23.35
CA LYS A 484 7.87 -11.62 23.46
C LYS A 484 7.38 -10.31 22.85
N VAL A 485 8.02 -9.88 21.77
CA VAL A 485 7.62 -8.71 20.98
C VAL A 485 6.55 -9.14 19.98
N VAL A 486 5.49 -8.36 19.90
CA VAL A 486 4.41 -8.54 18.92
C VAL A 486 4.84 -7.97 17.57
N ILE A 487 4.47 -8.61 16.49
CA ILE A 487 4.72 -8.09 15.13
C ILE A 487 3.45 -7.40 14.63
N GLU A 488 3.62 -6.22 14.09
CA GLU A 488 2.53 -5.48 13.45
C GLU A 488 2.22 -6.03 12.04
N ILE A 489 0.94 -6.15 11.70
CA ILE A 489 0.47 -5.94 10.34
C ILE A 489 0.01 -4.49 10.28
N ASN A 490 0.79 -3.61 9.68
CA ASN A 490 0.31 -2.29 9.34
C ASN A 490 -0.82 -2.45 8.32
N ALA A 491 -2.03 -2.09 8.72
CA ALA A 491 -3.25 -2.38 7.98
C ALA A 491 -3.53 -1.37 6.86
N ASN A 492 -2.72 -0.30 6.77
CA ASN A 492 -2.84 0.64 5.67
C ASN A 492 -2.69 -0.12 4.33
N PRO A 493 -3.66 -0.03 3.40
CA PRO A 493 -3.67 -0.83 2.17
C PRO A 493 -2.48 -0.56 1.24
N TYR A 494 -1.78 0.55 1.42
CA TYR A 494 -0.53 0.83 0.71
C TYR A 494 0.69 0.15 1.34
N ARG A 495 0.59 -0.39 2.56
CA ARG A 495 1.68 -1.08 3.28
C ARG A 495 1.46 -2.58 3.39
N LEU A 496 0.44 -3.00 4.18
CA LEU A 496 0.16 -4.38 4.58
C LEU A 496 1.45 -5.11 5.03
N ASP A 497 2.19 -4.50 5.95
CA ASP A 497 3.52 -4.90 6.44
C ASP A 497 3.43 -5.29 7.94
N ILE A 498 3.69 -6.51 8.30
CA ILE A 498 4.42 -7.63 7.64
C ILE A 498 3.60 -8.25 6.49
N ASP A 499 4.32 -8.83 5.50
CA ASP A 499 3.67 -9.57 4.42
C ASP A 499 2.97 -10.83 4.96
N TYR A 500 1.77 -11.11 4.45
CA TYR A 500 0.95 -12.26 4.88
C TYR A 500 1.68 -13.60 4.76
N THR A 501 2.64 -13.72 3.87
CA THR A 501 3.42 -14.95 3.67
C THR A 501 4.25 -15.37 4.89
N TRP A 502 4.55 -14.42 5.78
CA TRP A 502 5.30 -14.67 7.02
C TRP A 502 4.43 -15.00 8.23
N ILE A 503 3.12 -14.82 8.13
CA ILE A 503 2.18 -15.07 9.24
C ILE A 503 2.21 -16.54 9.69
N PRO A 504 2.21 -17.54 8.78
CA PRO A 504 2.31 -18.94 9.20
C PRO A 504 3.52 -19.23 10.07
N TYR A 505 4.69 -18.71 9.68
CA TYR A 505 5.91 -18.89 10.47
C TYR A 505 5.87 -18.17 11.82
N ALA A 506 5.33 -16.95 11.86
CA ALA A 506 5.14 -16.23 13.13
C ALA A 506 4.20 -16.96 14.08
N MET A 507 3.09 -17.53 13.56
CA MET A 507 2.18 -18.35 14.36
C MET A 507 2.81 -19.65 14.86
N GLU A 508 3.68 -20.31 14.05
CA GLU A 508 4.44 -21.50 14.46
C GLU A 508 5.35 -21.18 15.66
N LYS A 509 5.96 -19.99 15.66
CA LYS A 509 6.81 -19.51 16.77
C LYS A 509 6.01 -18.96 17.97
N GLY A 510 4.68 -18.92 17.89
CA GLY A 510 3.82 -18.39 18.95
C GLY A 510 3.87 -16.87 19.10
N VAL A 511 4.36 -16.15 18.08
CA VAL A 511 4.39 -14.68 18.04
C VAL A 511 2.99 -14.14 17.82
N PHE A 512 2.58 -13.21 18.67
CA PHE A 512 1.34 -12.47 18.47
C PHE A 512 1.48 -11.49 17.30
N ILE A 513 0.40 -11.34 16.53
CA ILE A 513 0.27 -10.34 15.50
C ILE A 513 -0.71 -9.27 15.97
N SER A 514 -0.43 -7.98 15.71
CA SER A 514 -1.33 -6.85 15.93
C SER A 514 -1.71 -6.23 14.60
N ILE A 515 -3.01 -6.11 14.33
CA ILE A 515 -3.54 -5.52 13.10
C ILE A 515 -3.79 -4.04 13.36
N ASN A 516 -2.90 -3.18 12.90
CA ASN A 516 -2.84 -1.77 13.27
C ASN A 516 -3.06 -0.86 12.05
N PRO A 517 -4.01 0.10 12.11
CA PRO A 517 -4.31 0.95 10.96
C PRO A 517 -3.25 2.01 10.68
N ASP A 518 -2.41 2.36 11.66
CA ASP A 518 -1.48 3.49 11.56
C ASP A 518 -2.25 4.77 11.16
N ALA A 519 -3.37 4.99 11.88
CA ALA A 519 -4.38 5.96 11.49
C ALA A 519 -3.96 7.38 11.83
N HIS A 520 -3.94 8.25 10.80
CA HIS A 520 -3.67 9.69 10.92
C HIS A 520 -4.96 10.53 10.87
N SER A 521 -6.11 9.88 10.86
CA SER A 521 -7.44 10.49 10.93
C SER A 521 -8.47 9.47 11.41
N VAL A 522 -9.66 9.94 11.80
CA VAL A 522 -10.79 9.06 12.16
C VAL A 522 -11.17 8.10 11.02
N ASP A 523 -11.04 8.53 9.76
CA ASP A 523 -11.32 7.69 8.60
C ASP A 523 -10.30 6.56 8.46
N GLY A 524 -9.02 6.82 8.81
CA GLY A 524 -7.93 5.83 8.75
C GLY A 524 -8.15 4.64 9.69
N ILE A 525 -8.98 4.76 10.72
CA ILE A 525 -9.36 3.63 11.60
C ILE A 525 -10.00 2.49 10.79
N ASN A 526 -10.68 2.80 9.69
CA ASN A 526 -11.31 1.80 8.82
C ASN A 526 -10.30 0.91 8.10
N ASP A 527 -9.04 1.31 8.00
CA ASP A 527 -7.99 0.52 7.36
C ASP A 527 -7.74 -0.82 8.07
N ILE A 528 -8.17 -0.97 9.33
CA ILE A 528 -8.16 -2.26 10.06
C ILE A 528 -8.73 -3.39 9.20
N HIS A 529 -9.80 -3.12 8.44
CA HIS A 529 -10.41 -4.08 7.53
C HIS A 529 -9.39 -4.69 6.55
N TRP A 530 -8.56 -3.87 5.93
CA TRP A 530 -7.56 -4.34 4.95
C TRP A 530 -6.46 -5.17 5.63
N GLY A 531 -6.12 -4.83 6.85
CA GLY A 531 -5.23 -5.63 7.68
C GLY A 531 -5.83 -7.00 8.03
N VAL A 532 -7.13 -7.06 8.33
CA VAL A 532 -7.86 -8.32 8.56
C VAL A 532 -7.88 -9.16 7.29
N VAL A 533 -8.18 -8.57 6.12
CA VAL A 533 -8.14 -9.27 4.81
C VAL A 533 -6.76 -9.88 4.56
N SER A 534 -5.68 -9.11 4.75
CA SER A 534 -4.30 -9.61 4.61
C SER A 534 -3.95 -10.68 5.64
N ALA A 535 -4.38 -10.51 6.90
CA ALA A 535 -4.14 -11.47 7.97
C ALA A 535 -4.81 -12.83 7.69
N ARG A 536 -6.05 -12.82 7.19
CA ARG A 536 -6.78 -14.03 6.78
C ARG A 536 -6.06 -14.78 5.67
N LYS A 537 -5.48 -14.05 4.72
CA LYS A 537 -4.68 -14.63 3.64
C LYS A 537 -3.49 -15.45 4.17
N GLY A 538 -2.86 -14.99 5.25
CA GLY A 538 -1.82 -15.72 5.99
C GLY A 538 -2.36 -16.72 7.02
N GLY A 539 -3.67 -16.92 7.12
CA GLY A 539 -4.29 -17.87 8.04
C GLY A 539 -4.23 -17.43 9.52
N LEU A 540 -4.13 -16.11 9.82
CA LEU A 540 -4.06 -15.62 11.20
C LEU A 540 -5.28 -16.01 12.02
N ARG A 541 -5.03 -16.58 13.19
CA ARG A 541 -6.07 -17.03 14.12
C ARG A 541 -6.32 -15.98 15.21
N LYS A 542 -7.58 -15.89 15.65
CA LYS A 542 -8.02 -14.95 16.68
C LYS A 542 -7.19 -15.00 17.96
N ASN A 543 -6.84 -16.18 18.46
CA ASN A 543 -6.07 -16.35 19.70
C ASN A 543 -4.61 -15.86 19.63
N LEU A 544 -4.07 -15.64 18.41
CA LEU A 544 -2.74 -15.08 18.18
C LEU A 544 -2.82 -13.62 17.67
N THR A 545 -4.01 -13.01 17.69
CA THR A 545 -4.21 -11.61 17.34
C THR A 545 -4.29 -10.75 18.61
N LEU A 546 -3.37 -9.79 18.76
CA LEU A 546 -3.26 -8.97 19.97
C LEU A 546 -4.53 -8.14 20.20
N ASN A 547 -4.96 -7.41 19.21
CA ASN A 547 -6.10 -6.50 19.32
C ASN A 547 -7.48 -7.18 19.13
N ALA A 548 -7.51 -8.51 19.07
CA ALA A 548 -8.70 -9.30 19.35
C ALA A 548 -8.96 -9.52 20.85
N LYS A 549 -8.02 -9.14 21.72
CA LYS A 549 -8.19 -9.18 23.17
C LYS A 549 -9.11 -8.05 23.63
N GLY A 550 -10.06 -8.37 24.49
CA GLY A 550 -10.87 -7.36 25.17
C GLY A 550 -10.04 -6.47 26.12
N LEU A 551 -10.61 -5.35 26.56
CA LEU A 551 -9.90 -4.36 27.39
C LEU A 551 -9.19 -4.96 28.61
N LEU A 552 -9.85 -5.86 29.34
CA LEU A 552 -9.25 -6.50 30.54
C LEU A 552 -8.10 -7.42 30.16
N GLU A 553 -8.28 -8.26 29.13
CA GLU A 553 -7.24 -9.17 28.64
C GLU A 553 -6.03 -8.41 28.07
N PHE A 554 -6.26 -7.26 27.42
CA PHE A 554 -5.20 -6.40 26.93
C PHE A 554 -4.41 -5.77 28.08
N ARG A 555 -5.10 -5.26 29.12
CA ARG A 555 -4.43 -4.78 30.35
C ARG A 555 -3.59 -5.85 31.03
N ASP A 556 -4.09 -7.10 31.10
CA ASP A 556 -3.34 -8.22 31.68
C ASP A 556 -2.13 -8.59 30.82
N TRP A 557 -2.25 -8.48 29.50
CA TRP A 557 -1.13 -8.71 28.59
C TRP A 557 -0.02 -7.63 28.77
N LEU A 558 -0.39 -6.37 28.99
CA LEU A 558 0.58 -5.28 29.24
C LEU A 558 1.42 -5.50 30.52
N ARG A 559 0.87 -6.17 31.54
CA ARG A 559 1.56 -6.44 32.82
C ARG A 559 2.59 -7.58 32.75
N ARG A 560 2.61 -8.33 31.67
CA ARG A 560 3.54 -9.44 31.44
C ARG A 560 4.87 -8.95 30.88
#